data_3275483b356a528bd57bd9d9f12c9829
#
_entry.id   3275483b356a528bd57bd9d9f12c9829
#
_cell.length_a   1.000
_cell.length_b   1.000
_cell.length_c   1.000
_cell.angle_alpha   90.00
_cell.angle_beta   90.00
_cell.angle_gamma   90.00
#
_symmetry.space_group_name_H-M   'P 1'
#
loop_
_entity.id
_entity.type
_entity.pdbx_description
1 polymer ?
#
loop_
_entity_poly.entity_id
_entity_poly.type
_entity_poly.pdbx_seq_one_letter_code
_entity_poly.pdbx_strand_id
1 'polypeptide(L)'
;MTALRYRAHAKFNLALEVREKRPDGFHEVRTILQSLALADTLEVFPTAEDLAFTCSDPTLPTGADNLVMKAAFALREATGCTKGARIHLTKRIPAQAGLGGGSADAAVTLIALSRLWRLPPDSTSLMAVAARLGSDVPFFLLGGTALGVGRGEEVYALPDAPPLDLLIVKGPCGTPTVEAYRRLDARLTGSAQADKIQSIVSGVVEGRLDDRLLFNGFEEVARDGEGEAALHRLLLDCGARRAILAGSGSAWVGLFQNRASAQEAQRRMAHRGIAVVLTHTLTRKDYWELTLPRMEKETPS
;
A
#
# COMPACT_ATOMS: atom_id res chain seq x y z
N MET A 1 -18.96 10.39 22.96
CA MET A 1 -17.96 11.00 22.04
C MET A 1 -17.99 10.21 20.74
N THR A 2 -18.18 10.86 19.62
CA THR A 2 -18.25 10.23 18.29
C THR A 2 -16.86 9.80 17.84
N ALA A 3 -16.75 8.58 17.27
CA ALA A 3 -15.50 8.09 16.71
C ALA A 3 -15.10 8.92 15.48
N LEU A 4 -13.82 9.26 15.35
CA LEU A 4 -13.28 9.74 14.10
C LEU A 4 -12.88 8.53 13.25
N ARG A 5 -13.47 8.40 12.07
CA ARG A 5 -13.28 7.28 11.17
C ARG A 5 -12.42 7.69 9.98
N TYR A 6 -11.32 6.98 9.79
CA TYR A 6 -10.37 7.17 8.70
C TYR A 6 -10.31 5.93 7.82
N ARG A 7 -9.89 6.09 6.56
CA ARG A 7 -9.63 4.97 5.65
C ARG A 7 -8.14 4.87 5.37
N ALA A 8 -7.59 3.67 5.56
CA ALA A 8 -6.20 3.35 5.26
C ALA A 8 -6.16 2.61 3.91
N HIS A 9 -5.89 3.35 2.84
CA HIS A 9 -5.91 2.85 1.47
C HIS A 9 -4.71 1.99 1.14
N ALA A 10 -4.92 0.91 0.38
CA ALA A 10 -3.83 0.07 -0.14
C ALA A 10 -3.00 0.79 -1.20
N LYS A 11 -1.86 0.18 -1.56
CA LYS A 11 -1.02 0.57 -2.71
C LYS A 11 -0.73 -0.63 -3.60
N PHE A 12 -0.30 -0.36 -4.82
CA PHE A 12 0.48 -1.32 -5.60
C PHE A 12 1.61 -0.60 -6.33
N ASN A 13 2.52 -1.35 -6.92
CA ASN A 13 3.65 -0.79 -7.65
C ASN A 13 3.34 -0.86 -9.16
N LEU A 14 3.27 0.30 -9.83
CA LEU A 14 3.25 0.37 -11.30
C LEU A 14 4.58 -0.11 -11.88
N ALA A 15 5.66 0.18 -11.17
CA ALA A 15 6.98 -0.33 -11.44
C ALA A 15 7.72 -0.59 -10.13
N LEU A 16 8.51 -1.65 -10.07
CA LEU A 16 9.40 -1.96 -8.95
C LEU A 16 10.70 -2.54 -9.49
N GLU A 17 11.76 -1.74 -9.45
CA GLU A 17 13.12 -2.14 -9.74
C GLU A 17 13.86 -2.36 -8.42
N VAL A 18 14.41 -3.53 -8.23
CA VAL A 18 15.32 -3.84 -7.12
C VAL A 18 16.73 -3.89 -7.69
N ARG A 19 17.64 -3.16 -7.07
CA ARG A 19 19.02 -3.00 -7.49
C ARG A 19 19.99 -3.65 -6.49
N GLU A 20 21.25 -3.25 -6.57
CA GLU A 20 22.33 -3.75 -5.74
C GLU A 20 22.03 -3.59 -4.24
N LYS A 21 22.65 -4.46 -3.47
CA LYS A 21 22.59 -4.40 -2.01
C LYS A 21 23.42 -3.22 -1.48
N ARG A 22 22.82 -2.45 -0.59
CA ARG A 22 23.42 -1.30 0.07
C ARG A 22 24.32 -1.73 1.25
N PRO A 23 25.25 -0.87 1.69
CA PRO A 23 26.07 -1.15 2.88
C PRO A 23 25.25 -1.35 4.17
N ASP A 24 24.03 -0.79 4.25
CA ASP A 24 23.12 -0.95 5.38
C ASP A 24 22.36 -2.29 5.39
N GLY A 25 22.63 -3.16 4.42
CA GLY A 25 22.03 -4.49 4.29
C GLY A 25 20.70 -4.53 3.54
N PHE A 26 20.11 -3.40 3.21
CA PHE A 26 18.93 -3.27 2.35
C PHE A 26 19.32 -3.22 0.87
N HIS A 27 18.33 -3.26 -0.03
CA HIS A 27 18.52 -3.07 -1.46
C HIS A 27 18.20 -1.62 -1.84
N GLU A 28 18.93 -1.10 -2.82
CA GLU A 28 18.52 0.09 -3.53
C GLU A 28 17.28 -0.23 -4.36
N VAL A 29 16.23 0.57 -4.22
CA VAL A 29 14.94 0.36 -4.88
C VAL A 29 14.57 1.63 -5.64
N ARG A 30 13.99 1.44 -6.83
CA ARG A 30 13.26 2.47 -7.56
C ARG A 30 11.86 1.95 -7.84
N THR A 31 10.85 2.70 -7.45
CA THR A 31 9.47 2.24 -7.61
C THR A 31 8.53 3.38 -7.94
N ILE A 32 7.49 3.08 -8.71
CA ILE A 32 6.35 3.97 -8.89
C ILE A 32 5.18 3.37 -8.15
N LEU A 33 4.79 4.05 -7.08
CA LEU A 33 3.73 3.65 -6.17
C LEU A 33 2.41 4.30 -6.59
N GLN A 34 1.31 3.57 -6.43
CA GLN A 34 -0.03 4.03 -6.77
C GLN A 34 -1.04 3.63 -5.69
N SER A 35 -1.82 4.61 -5.20
CA SER A 35 -2.90 4.39 -4.24
C SER A 35 -4.09 3.67 -4.85
N LEU A 36 -4.75 2.80 -4.07
CA LEU A 36 -5.93 2.02 -4.43
C LEU A 36 -7.16 2.38 -3.61
N ALA A 37 -8.34 2.18 -4.18
CA ALA A 37 -9.61 2.39 -3.47
C ALA A 37 -9.88 1.34 -2.38
N LEU A 38 -9.26 0.15 -2.47
CA LEU A 38 -9.28 -0.83 -1.39
C LEU A 38 -8.68 -0.23 -0.13
N ALA A 39 -9.38 -0.30 1.00
CA ALA A 39 -8.92 0.32 2.24
C ALA A 39 -9.39 -0.42 3.48
N ASP A 40 -8.57 -0.41 4.52
CA ASP A 40 -8.96 -0.70 5.89
C ASP A 40 -9.69 0.49 6.51
N THR A 41 -10.33 0.30 7.66
CA THR A 41 -10.98 1.37 8.40
C THR A 41 -10.38 1.48 9.80
N LEU A 42 -9.94 2.68 10.15
CA LEU A 42 -9.40 3.01 11.46
C LEU A 42 -10.37 3.92 12.19
N GLU A 43 -10.82 3.51 13.37
CA GLU A 43 -11.66 4.31 14.27
C GLU A 43 -10.86 4.72 15.49
N VAL A 44 -10.81 6.00 15.81
CA VAL A 44 -10.06 6.53 16.95
C VAL A 44 -10.98 7.26 17.93
N PHE A 45 -10.78 7.00 19.22
CA PHE A 45 -11.50 7.61 20.31
C PHE A 45 -10.49 8.19 21.30
N PRO A 46 -10.73 9.40 21.84
CA PRO A 46 -9.83 9.97 22.84
C PRO A 46 -9.93 9.22 24.16
N THR A 47 -8.79 9.04 24.81
CA THR A 47 -8.67 8.65 26.22
C THR A 47 -7.72 9.62 26.93
N ALA A 48 -7.64 9.57 28.27
CA ALA A 48 -6.75 10.46 29.00
C ALA A 48 -5.27 10.21 28.62
N GLU A 49 -4.75 9.03 28.92
CA GLU A 49 -3.35 8.67 28.71
C GLU A 49 -3.14 7.29 28.10
N ASP A 50 -4.10 6.38 28.26
CA ASP A 50 -3.97 4.99 27.82
C ASP A 50 -4.01 4.86 26.29
N LEU A 51 -3.16 3.98 25.76
CA LEU A 51 -3.22 3.53 24.37
C LEU A 51 -3.78 2.09 24.35
N ALA A 52 -4.92 1.91 23.68
CA ALA A 52 -5.54 0.61 23.50
C ALA A 52 -5.83 0.36 22.01
N PHE A 53 -5.56 -0.85 21.55
CA PHE A 53 -5.74 -1.25 20.16
C PHE A 53 -6.52 -2.56 20.06
N THR A 54 -7.47 -2.62 19.13
CA THR A 54 -8.22 -3.82 18.76
C THR A 54 -8.26 -3.95 17.25
N CYS A 55 -8.32 -5.19 16.74
CA CYS A 55 -8.36 -5.49 15.32
C CYS A 55 -9.45 -6.52 15.01
N SER A 56 -10.14 -6.35 13.88
CA SER A 56 -11.14 -7.31 13.40
C SER A 56 -10.53 -8.62 12.91
N ASP A 57 -9.25 -8.64 12.55
CA ASP A 57 -8.51 -9.83 12.15
C ASP A 57 -7.78 -10.42 13.38
N PRO A 58 -8.23 -11.57 13.91
CA PRO A 58 -7.65 -12.16 15.11
C PRO A 58 -6.25 -12.76 14.89
N THR A 59 -5.81 -12.89 13.65
CA THR A 59 -4.46 -13.41 13.33
C THR A 59 -3.36 -12.37 13.48
N LEU A 60 -3.74 -11.08 13.56
CA LEU A 60 -2.81 -9.98 13.71
C LEU A 60 -2.54 -9.67 15.19
N PRO A 61 -1.29 -9.37 15.56
CA PRO A 61 -0.97 -8.97 16.94
C PRO A 61 -1.69 -7.66 17.28
N THR A 62 -2.16 -7.54 18.53
CA THR A 62 -2.77 -6.31 19.05
C THR A 62 -1.89 -5.56 20.07
N GLY A 63 -0.69 -6.06 20.34
CA GLY A 63 0.29 -5.45 21.22
C GLY A 63 1.26 -4.50 20.51
N ALA A 64 2.36 -4.19 21.18
CA ALA A 64 3.41 -3.27 20.71
C ALA A 64 4.08 -3.69 19.38
N ASP A 65 3.95 -4.95 18.96
CA ASP A 65 4.49 -5.42 17.69
C ASP A 65 3.68 -4.98 16.47
N ASN A 66 2.42 -4.57 16.66
CA ASN A 66 1.59 -4.05 15.59
C ASN A 66 2.06 -2.65 15.15
N LEU A 67 2.09 -2.40 13.83
CA LEU A 67 2.52 -1.12 13.28
C LEU A 67 1.63 0.07 13.71
N VAL A 68 0.34 -0.16 13.97
CA VAL A 68 -0.58 0.86 14.53
C VAL A 68 -0.08 1.31 15.90
N MET A 69 0.26 0.36 16.78
CA MET A 69 0.78 0.68 18.11
C MET A 69 2.18 1.30 18.04
N LYS A 70 3.05 0.78 17.18
CA LYS A 70 4.37 1.39 16.93
C LYS A 70 4.25 2.84 16.46
N ALA A 71 3.30 3.14 15.57
CA ALA A 71 3.03 4.50 15.10
C ALA A 71 2.56 5.41 16.25
N ALA A 72 1.64 4.92 17.09
CA ALA A 72 1.16 5.68 18.24
C ALA A 72 2.27 6.00 19.25
N PHE A 73 3.11 5.01 19.58
CA PHE A 73 4.26 5.21 20.48
C PHE A 73 5.32 6.13 19.87
N ALA A 74 5.68 5.93 18.60
CA ALA A 74 6.66 6.77 17.91
C ALA A 74 6.20 8.24 17.80
N LEU A 75 4.91 8.48 17.60
CA LEU A 75 4.35 9.83 17.58
C LEU A 75 4.42 10.49 18.97
N ARG A 76 4.09 9.76 20.04
CA ARG A 76 4.24 10.25 21.42
C ARG A 76 5.67 10.61 21.74
N GLU A 77 6.62 9.73 21.43
CA GLU A 77 8.04 9.94 21.64
C GLU A 77 8.54 11.20 20.91
N ALA A 78 8.17 11.36 19.62
CA ALA A 78 8.60 12.47 18.79
C ALA A 78 8.03 13.83 19.24
N THR A 79 6.85 13.84 19.89
CA THR A 79 6.12 15.06 20.23
C THR A 79 6.06 15.37 21.71
N GLY A 80 6.48 14.45 22.57
CA GLY A 80 6.31 14.55 24.02
C GLY A 80 4.84 14.51 24.48
N CYS A 81 3.91 14.12 23.61
CA CYS A 81 2.48 14.06 23.91
C CYS A 81 2.16 12.88 24.84
N THR A 82 1.43 13.13 25.94
CA THR A 82 1.00 12.10 26.90
C THR A 82 -0.45 11.64 26.72
N LYS A 83 -1.22 12.31 25.85
CA LYS A 83 -2.63 11.96 25.60
C LYS A 83 -2.78 10.55 25.07
N GLY A 84 -3.90 9.88 25.41
CA GLY A 84 -4.24 8.54 24.98
C GLY A 84 -5.17 8.47 23.78
N ALA A 85 -5.39 7.24 23.33
CA ALA A 85 -6.39 6.90 22.33
C ALA A 85 -6.80 5.43 22.42
N ARG A 86 -8.06 5.13 22.16
CA ARG A 86 -8.52 3.79 21.81
C ARG A 86 -8.67 3.72 20.29
N ILE A 87 -8.03 2.74 19.70
CA ILE A 87 -7.96 2.53 18.25
C ILE A 87 -8.61 1.20 17.91
N HIS A 88 -9.53 1.20 16.96
CA HIS A 88 -10.09 -0.02 16.38
C HIS A 88 -9.81 -0.08 14.89
N LEU A 89 -9.23 -1.19 14.42
CA LEU A 89 -8.90 -1.43 13.01
C LEU A 89 -9.80 -2.52 12.43
N THR A 90 -10.55 -2.18 11.40
CA THR A 90 -11.30 -3.16 10.59
C THR A 90 -10.51 -3.45 9.31
N LYS A 91 -9.99 -4.68 9.19
CA LYS A 91 -9.18 -5.14 8.06
C LYS A 91 -10.03 -5.54 6.86
N ARG A 92 -9.59 -5.09 5.68
CA ARG A 92 -10.11 -5.47 4.36
C ARG A 92 -8.98 -5.72 3.37
N ILE A 93 -7.84 -5.04 3.55
CA ILE A 93 -6.64 -5.27 2.74
C ILE A 93 -6.06 -6.63 3.16
N PRO A 94 -5.91 -7.59 2.25
CA PRO A 94 -5.32 -8.89 2.59
C PRO A 94 -3.94 -8.73 3.22
N ALA A 95 -3.74 -9.36 4.38
CA ALA A 95 -2.45 -9.32 5.07
C ALA A 95 -1.36 -10.05 4.27
N GLN A 96 -0.11 -9.58 4.36
CA GLN A 96 1.06 -10.18 3.68
C GLN A 96 0.87 -10.37 2.16
N ALA A 97 0.21 -9.43 1.51
CA ALA A 97 -0.12 -9.46 0.08
C ALA A 97 0.73 -8.51 -0.79
N GLY A 98 1.70 -7.79 -0.22
CA GLY A 98 2.47 -6.78 -0.95
C GLY A 98 1.70 -5.46 -1.20
N LEU A 99 0.49 -5.31 -0.63
CA LEU A 99 -0.41 -4.17 -0.84
C LEU A 99 -0.21 -3.02 0.17
N GLY A 100 0.77 -3.11 1.05
CA GLY A 100 1.12 -2.05 2.00
C GLY A 100 0.12 -1.83 3.14
N GLY A 101 -0.83 -2.77 3.41
CA GLY A 101 -1.91 -2.56 4.36
C GLY A 101 -1.45 -2.12 5.76
N GLY A 102 -0.48 -2.82 6.37
CA GLY A 102 0.04 -2.44 7.68
C GLY A 102 0.74 -1.09 7.70
N SER A 103 1.43 -0.72 6.62
CA SER A 103 2.07 0.59 6.47
C SER A 103 1.03 1.70 6.28
N ALA A 104 -0.06 1.42 5.56
CA ALA A 104 -1.21 2.32 5.43
C ALA A 104 -1.87 2.57 6.79
N ASP A 105 -2.10 1.49 7.56
CA ASP A 105 -2.66 1.57 8.91
C ASP A 105 -1.79 2.44 9.83
N ALA A 106 -0.47 2.26 9.78
CA ALA A 106 0.48 3.07 10.55
C ALA A 106 0.46 4.54 10.16
N ALA A 107 0.52 4.85 8.86
CA ALA A 107 0.49 6.24 8.37
C ALA A 107 -0.81 6.95 8.75
N VAL A 108 -1.96 6.26 8.57
CA VAL A 108 -3.27 6.81 8.95
C VAL A 108 -3.37 6.96 10.47
N THR A 109 -2.74 6.10 11.26
CA THR A 109 -2.64 6.27 12.72
C THR A 109 -1.88 7.54 13.07
N LEU A 110 -0.74 7.83 12.43
CA LEU A 110 -0.01 9.09 12.63
C LEU A 110 -0.90 10.31 12.34
N ILE A 111 -1.62 10.30 11.21
CA ILE A 111 -2.53 11.38 10.82
C ILE A 111 -3.68 11.55 11.83
N ALA A 112 -4.33 10.44 12.18
CA ALA A 112 -5.49 10.42 13.06
C ALA A 112 -5.16 10.91 14.47
N LEU A 113 -4.03 10.43 15.03
CA LEU A 113 -3.59 10.82 16.37
C LEU A 113 -3.05 12.25 16.39
N SER A 114 -2.34 12.71 15.36
CA SER A 114 -1.92 14.11 15.24
C SER A 114 -3.12 15.06 15.32
N ARG A 115 -4.20 14.73 14.62
CA ARG A 115 -5.44 15.52 14.66
C ARG A 115 -6.16 15.39 16.02
N LEU A 116 -6.31 14.17 16.53
CA LEU A 116 -6.98 13.89 17.82
C LEU A 116 -6.30 14.63 18.97
N TRP A 117 -4.97 14.61 19.00
CA TRP A 117 -4.17 15.24 20.06
C TRP A 117 -3.91 16.73 19.80
N ARG A 118 -4.34 17.26 18.64
CA ARG A 118 -4.17 18.66 18.21
C ARG A 118 -2.70 19.05 18.18
N LEU A 119 -1.86 18.17 17.60
CA LEU A 119 -0.44 18.46 17.42
C LEU A 119 -0.24 19.50 16.32
N PRO A 120 0.83 20.31 16.39
CA PRO A 120 1.17 21.24 15.32
C PRO A 120 1.36 20.48 14.00
N PRO A 121 0.92 21.05 12.86
CA PRO A 121 1.15 20.45 11.56
C PRO A 121 2.65 20.57 11.21
N ASP A 122 3.39 19.50 11.42
CA ASP A 122 4.78 19.38 11.00
C ASP A 122 4.92 18.11 10.13
N SER A 123 4.78 18.33 8.81
CA SER A 123 4.89 17.26 7.83
C SER A 123 6.28 16.64 7.79
N THR A 124 7.33 17.41 8.08
CA THR A 124 8.71 16.92 8.07
C THR A 124 8.95 15.94 9.21
N SER A 125 8.50 16.29 10.42
CA SER A 125 8.55 15.38 11.57
C SER A 125 7.73 14.11 11.33
N LEU A 126 6.53 14.21 10.76
CA LEU A 126 5.70 13.04 10.45
C LEU A 126 6.37 12.12 9.41
N MET A 127 6.99 12.66 8.37
CA MET A 127 7.73 11.88 7.38
C MET A 127 8.92 11.15 8.01
N ALA A 128 9.67 11.82 8.90
CA ALA A 128 10.78 11.19 9.62
C ALA A 128 10.32 10.04 10.53
N VAL A 129 9.20 10.20 11.25
CA VAL A 129 8.59 9.13 12.04
C VAL A 129 8.13 7.98 11.14
N ALA A 130 7.46 8.29 10.03
CA ALA A 130 6.97 7.30 9.07
C ALA A 130 8.11 6.44 8.48
N ALA A 131 9.23 7.05 8.09
CA ALA A 131 10.39 6.35 7.52
C ALA A 131 11.05 5.37 8.51
N ARG A 132 10.98 5.65 9.83
CA ARG A 132 11.45 4.73 10.89
C ARG A 132 10.52 3.54 11.09
N LEU A 133 9.22 3.68 10.81
CA LEU A 133 8.22 2.63 10.96
C LEU A 133 8.27 1.60 9.82
N GLY A 134 8.63 2.03 8.62
CA GLY A 134 8.77 1.14 7.46
C GLY A 134 8.87 1.91 6.15
N SER A 135 9.49 1.29 5.14
CA SER A 135 9.78 1.95 3.85
C SER A 135 8.53 2.41 3.10
N ASP A 136 7.42 1.69 3.18
CA ASP A 136 6.17 2.07 2.51
C ASP A 136 5.36 3.14 3.29
N VAL A 137 5.64 3.37 4.60
CA VAL A 137 4.81 4.26 5.43
C VAL A 137 4.80 5.71 4.93
N PRO A 138 5.94 6.31 4.50
CA PRO A 138 5.97 7.67 3.96
C PRO A 138 5.07 7.88 2.75
N PHE A 139 4.93 6.89 1.86
CA PHE A 139 4.04 6.96 0.71
C PHE A 139 2.59 7.26 1.10
N PHE A 140 2.11 6.67 2.18
CA PHE A 140 0.73 6.85 2.64
C PHE A 140 0.47 8.21 3.32
N LEU A 141 1.53 8.96 3.64
CA LEU A 141 1.41 10.38 4.00
C LEU A 141 1.33 11.30 2.78
N LEU A 142 1.57 10.77 1.57
CA LEU A 142 1.53 11.50 0.32
C LEU A 142 0.30 11.14 -0.52
N GLY A 143 0.08 9.85 -0.75
CA GLY A 143 -1.01 9.31 -1.57
C GLY A 143 -0.86 9.57 -3.07
N GLY A 144 -1.85 9.13 -3.87
CA GLY A 144 -1.87 9.27 -5.32
C GLY A 144 -0.79 8.44 -6.03
N THR A 145 -0.09 9.05 -6.99
CA THR A 145 1.07 8.47 -7.68
C THR A 145 2.36 9.09 -7.12
N ALA A 146 3.38 8.27 -6.85
CA ALA A 146 4.66 8.74 -6.34
C ALA A 146 5.84 7.89 -6.83
N LEU A 147 7.00 8.54 -7.01
CA LEU A 147 8.29 7.88 -7.16
C LEU A 147 8.87 7.61 -5.78
N GLY A 148 9.28 6.36 -5.52
CA GLY A 148 10.04 5.97 -4.35
C GLY A 148 11.46 5.58 -4.74
N VAL A 149 12.45 6.01 -3.95
CA VAL A 149 13.87 5.70 -4.12
C VAL A 149 14.50 5.32 -2.77
N GLY A 150 15.80 5.03 -2.76
CA GLY A 150 16.48 4.54 -1.56
C GLY A 150 16.05 3.11 -1.23
N ARG A 151 15.54 2.86 -0.03
CA ARG A 151 14.86 1.60 0.32
C ARG A 151 13.37 1.61 -0.03
N GLY A 152 12.89 2.68 -0.71
CA GLY A 152 11.50 3.00 -1.01
C GLY A 152 10.88 4.04 -0.08
N GLU A 153 11.60 4.51 0.94
CA GLU A 153 11.14 5.49 1.93
C GLU A 153 11.24 6.95 1.47
N GLU A 154 12.13 7.25 0.55
CA GLU A 154 12.23 8.59 -0.05
C GLU A 154 11.19 8.71 -1.16
N VAL A 155 10.09 9.40 -0.89
CA VAL A 155 8.95 9.48 -1.80
C VAL A 155 8.76 10.88 -2.37
N TYR A 156 8.55 10.95 -3.67
CA TYR A 156 8.36 12.19 -4.42
C TYR A 156 7.04 12.13 -5.19
N ALA A 157 6.19 13.14 -4.99
CA ALA A 157 4.91 13.23 -5.67
C ALA A 157 5.08 13.30 -7.18
N LEU A 158 4.36 12.48 -7.92
CA LEU A 158 4.18 12.58 -9.36
C LEU A 158 2.78 13.13 -9.67
N PRO A 159 2.52 13.66 -10.87
CA PRO A 159 1.15 13.81 -11.37
C PRO A 159 0.39 12.50 -11.25
N ASP A 160 -0.93 12.58 -11.14
CA ASP A 160 -1.75 11.37 -11.03
C ASP A 160 -1.69 10.57 -12.33
N ALA A 161 -1.40 9.26 -12.22
CA ALA A 161 -1.46 8.34 -13.34
C ALA A 161 -2.90 8.18 -13.86
N PRO A 162 -3.10 7.87 -15.16
CA PRO A 162 -4.42 7.54 -15.69
C PRO A 162 -5.12 6.46 -14.85
N PRO A 163 -6.46 6.53 -14.69
CA PRO A 163 -7.19 5.60 -13.85
C PRO A 163 -7.13 4.16 -14.39
N LEU A 164 -7.01 3.20 -13.50
CA LEU A 164 -6.97 1.78 -13.79
C LEU A 164 -8.06 1.03 -13.02
N ASP A 165 -8.77 0.13 -13.70
CA ASP A 165 -9.66 -0.86 -13.08
C ASP A 165 -8.89 -2.18 -12.86
N LEU A 166 -8.93 -2.69 -11.63
CA LEU A 166 -8.04 -3.73 -11.16
C LEU A 166 -8.79 -4.86 -10.47
N LEU A 167 -8.29 -6.09 -10.64
CA LEU A 167 -8.60 -7.23 -9.77
C LEU A 167 -7.35 -7.66 -9.01
N ILE A 168 -7.51 -7.84 -7.71
CA ILE A 168 -6.47 -8.38 -6.82
C ILE A 168 -6.81 -9.81 -6.49
N VAL A 169 -5.88 -10.73 -6.74
CA VAL A 169 -5.96 -12.13 -6.35
C VAL A 169 -4.80 -12.45 -5.43
N LYS A 170 -5.09 -13.00 -4.26
CA LYS A 170 -4.06 -13.40 -3.31
C LYS A 170 -3.87 -14.92 -3.36
N GLY A 171 -2.61 -15.37 -3.45
CA GLY A 171 -2.24 -16.76 -3.29
C GLY A 171 -2.44 -17.28 -1.85
N PRO A 172 -2.61 -18.58 -1.67
CA PRO A 172 -2.78 -19.19 -0.35
C PRO A 172 -1.53 -19.05 0.53
N CYS A 173 -0.35 -19.04 -0.08
CA CYS A 173 0.93 -18.92 0.61
C CYS A 173 1.70 -17.74 0.05
N GLY A 174 2.13 -16.82 0.92
CA GLY A 174 3.04 -15.73 0.55
C GLY A 174 4.50 -16.13 0.78
N THR A 175 5.40 -15.69 -0.09
CA THR A 175 6.83 -15.75 0.19
C THR A 175 7.17 -14.62 1.18
N PRO A 176 7.78 -14.90 2.34
CA PRO A 176 8.25 -13.84 3.23
C PRO A 176 9.17 -12.88 2.47
N THR A 177 9.02 -11.57 2.71
CA THR A 177 9.77 -10.54 1.98
C THR A 177 11.28 -10.78 1.99
N VAL A 178 11.84 -11.16 3.13
CA VAL A 178 13.28 -11.50 3.27
C VAL A 178 13.69 -12.64 2.32
N GLU A 179 12.86 -13.66 2.21
CA GLU A 179 13.13 -14.80 1.31
C GLU A 179 12.98 -14.40 -0.17
N ALA A 180 12.02 -13.54 -0.50
CA ALA A 180 11.87 -13.00 -1.85
C ALA A 180 13.13 -12.22 -2.28
N TYR A 181 13.67 -11.37 -1.41
CA TYR A 181 14.93 -10.66 -1.67
C TYR A 181 16.11 -11.62 -1.80
N ARG A 182 16.23 -12.61 -0.93
CA ARG A 182 17.32 -13.62 -1.00
C ARG A 182 17.30 -14.38 -2.33
N ARG A 183 16.13 -14.76 -2.83
CA ARG A 183 15.99 -15.42 -4.14
C ARG A 183 16.31 -14.48 -5.30
N LEU A 184 15.95 -13.21 -5.15
CA LEU A 184 16.25 -12.20 -6.16
C LEU A 184 17.76 -11.91 -6.25
N ASP A 185 18.49 -11.86 -5.12
CA ASP A 185 19.94 -11.65 -5.06
C ASP A 185 20.70 -12.65 -5.96
N ALA A 186 20.24 -13.90 -6.00
CA ALA A 186 20.84 -14.94 -6.84
C ALA A 186 20.66 -14.69 -8.36
N ARG A 187 19.81 -13.73 -8.75
CA ARG A 187 19.43 -13.45 -10.15
C ARG A 187 19.76 -12.03 -10.61
N LEU A 188 20.16 -11.14 -9.69
CA LEU A 188 20.49 -9.76 -10.03
C LEU A 188 21.71 -9.73 -10.96
N THR A 189 21.47 -9.53 -12.25
CA THR A 189 22.49 -9.38 -13.30
C THR A 189 22.31 -8.04 -14.01
N GLY A 190 22.65 -6.92 -13.32
CA GLY A 190 22.74 -5.59 -13.95
C GLY A 190 21.42 -4.89 -14.33
N SER A 191 21.51 -3.60 -14.58
CA SER A 191 20.41 -2.63 -14.62
C SER A 191 19.73 -2.44 -15.99
N ALA A 192 19.15 -3.49 -16.58
CA ALA A 192 18.43 -3.31 -17.86
C ALA A 192 17.05 -2.59 -17.73
N GLN A 193 16.65 -2.14 -16.52
CA GLN A 193 15.29 -1.64 -16.24
C GLN A 193 15.21 -0.13 -15.95
N ALA A 194 16.34 0.56 -15.80
CA ALA A 194 16.36 2.00 -15.49
C ALA A 194 15.58 2.84 -16.51
N ASP A 195 15.69 2.51 -17.79
CA ASP A 195 15.02 3.21 -18.89
C ASP A 195 13.49 3.05 -18.82
N LYS A 196 12.99 1.92 -18.29
CA LYS A 196 11.55 1.67 -18.14
C LYS A 196 10.93 2.60 -17.10
N ILE A 197 11.57 2.76 -15.93
CA ILE A 197 11.08 3.69 -14.88
C ILE A 197 11.01 5.10 -15.43
N GLN A 198 12.04 5.57 -16.12
CA GLN A 198 12.06 6.89 -16.73
C GLN A 198 10.92 7.04 -17.75
N SER A 199 10.71 6.04 -18.60
CA SER A 199 9.62 6.05 -19.60
C SER A 199 8.24 6.09 -18.96
N ILE A 200 8.02 5.37 -17.85
CA ILE A 200 6.76 5.40 -17.10
C ILE A 200 6.57 6.77 -16.47
N VAL A 201 7.60 7.34 -15.81
CA VAL A 201 7.54 8.68 -15.22
C VAL A 201 7.19 9.72 -16.27
N SER A 202 7.87 9.72 -17.43
CA SER A 202 7.58 10.64 -18.54
C SER A 202 6.14 10.47 -19.05
N GLY A 203 5.68 9.24 -19.20
CA GLY A 203 4.30 8.95 -19.60
C GLY A 203 3.28 9.48 -18.58
N VAL A 204 3.49 9.27 -17.28
CA VAL A 204 2.63 9.79 -16.22
C VAL A 204 2.58 11.33 -16.23
N VAL A 205 3.73 11.99 -16.40
CA VAL A 205 3.81 13.47 -16.53
C VAL A 205 3.00 13.97 -17.72
N GLU A 206 2.97 13.22 -18.81
CA GLU A 206 2.19 13.52 -20.02
C GLU A 206 0.74 13.02 -19.96
N GLY A 207 0.27 12.48 -18.82
CA GLY A 207 -1.07 11.93 -18.66
C GLY A 207 -1.31 10.63 -19.40
N ARG A 208 -0.25 9.87 -19.70
CA ARG A 208 -0.29 8.58 -20.40
C ARG A 208 0.34 7.48 -19.55
N LEU A 209 -0.16 6.25 -19.73
CA LEU A 209 0.42 5.07 -19.09
C LEU A 209 0.40 3.91 -20.09
N ASP A 210 1.58 3.44 -20.47
CA ASP A 210 1.72 2.22 -21.28
C ASP A 210 1.87 1.02 -20.33
N ASP A 211 0.81 0.21 -20.22
CA ASP A 211 0.79 -0.97 -19.35
C ASP A 211 1.84 -2.04 -19.74
N ARG A 212 2.38 -2.02 -20.97
CA ARG A 212 3.49 -2.91 -21.37
C ARG A 212 4.81 -2.59 -20.66
N LEU A 213 4.97 -1.35 -20.21
CA LEU A 213 6.15 -0.93 -19.47
C LEU A 213 6.11 -1.28 -17.98
N LEU A 214 4.92 -1.56 -17.45
CA LEU A 214 4.73 -1.89 -16.04
C LEU A 214 5.42 -3.22 -15.70
N PHE A 215 6.11 -3.26 -14.56
CA PHE A 215 6.87 -4.43 -14.15
C PHE A 215 7.13 -4.47 -12.64
N ASN A 216 7.45 -5.67 -12.14
CA ASN A 216 7.94 -5.85 -10.79
C ASN A 216 9.12 -6.84 -10.81
N GLY A 217 10.27 -6.41 -10.27
CA GLY A 217 11.49 -7.21 -10.24
C GLY A 217 11.36 -8.57 -9.54
N PHE A 218 10.36 -8.74 -8.67
CA PHE A 218 10.09 -10.03 -8.01
C PHE A 218 9.24 -11.01 -8.85
N GLU A 219 8.69 -10.59 -10.01
CA GLU A 219 7.77 -11.45 -10.79
C GLU A 219 8.39 -12.76 -11.22
N GLU A 220 9.67 -12.76 -11.62
CA GLU A 220 10.35 -13.98 -12.04
C GLU A 220 10.52 -14.96 -10.89
N VAL A 221 10.91 -14.43 -9.72
CA VAL A 221 11.07 -15.24 -8.51
C VAL A 221 9.73 -15.77 -8.00
N ALA A 222 8.67 -14.96 -8.08
CA ALA A 222 7.34 -15.38 -7.68
C ALA A 222 6.80 -16.50 -8.59
N ARG A 223 7.01 -16.41 -9.90
CA ARG A 223 6.56 -17.43 -10.88
C ARG A 223 7.25 -18.78 -10.78
N ASP A 224 8.33 -18.93 -10.01
CA ASP A 224 8.89 -20.26 -9.70
C ASP A 224 7.93 -21.10 -8.87
N GLY A 225 7.01 -20.49 -8.12
CA GLY A 225 5.96 -21.20 -7.41
C GLY A 225 4.80 -21.56 -8.36
N GLU A 226 4.42 -22.84 -8.44
CA GLU A 226 3.31 -23.30 -9.29
C GLU A 226 2.01 -22.55 -9.02
N GLY A 227 1.68 -22.30 -7.75
CA GLY A 227 0.49 -21.53 -7.35
C GLY A 227 0.50 -20.10 -7.83
N GLU A 228 1.62 -19.40 -7.70
CA GLU A 228 1.82 -18.00 -8.13
C GLU A 228 1.74 -17.90 -9.67
N ALA A 229 2.41 -18.82 -10.38
CA ALA A 229 2.35 -18.89 -11.84
C ALA A 229 0.92 -19.19 -12.33
N ALA A 230 0.15 -20.01 -11.61
CA ALA A 230 -1.24 -20.30 -11.92
C ALA A 230 -2.13 -19.05 -11.76
N LEU A 231 -1.95 -18.25 -10.70
CA LEU A 231 -2.70 -17.02 -10.48
C LEU A 231 -2.41 -15.96 -11.55
N HIS A 232 -1.14 -15.80 -11.92
CA HIS A 232 -0.74 -14.91 -13.01
C HIS A 232 -1.46 -15.29 -14.32
N ARG A 233 -1.38 -16.57 -14.72
CA ARG A 233 -2.06 -17.08 -15.94
C ARG A 233 -3.57 -16.90 -15.86
N LEU A 234 -4.18 -17.22 -14.71
CA LEU A 234 -5.63 -17.08 -14.52
C LEU A 234 -6.13 -15.66 -14.75
N LEU A 235 -5.41 -14.64 -14.26
CA LEU A 235 -5.76 -13.24 -14.51
C LEU A 235 -5.76 -12.93 -16.02
N LEU A 236 -4.73 -13.37 -16.76
CA LEU A 236 -4.63 -13.18 -18.21
C LEU A 236 -5.74 -13.93 -18.94
N ASP A 237 -6.02 -15.20 -18.59
CA ASP A 237 -7.08 -16.03 -19.16
C ASP A 237 -8.49 -15.44 -18.92
N CYS A 238 -8.64 -14.67 -17.83
CA CYS A 238 -9.86 -13.94 -17.52
C CYS A 238 -9.96 -12.58 -18.20
N GLY A 239 -8.97 -12.21 -19.03
CA GLY A 239 -9.01 -11.01 -19.86
C GLY A 239 -8.26 -9.80 -19.28
N ALA A 240 -7.41 -9.99 -18.28
CA ALA A 240 -6.50 -8.93 -17.86
C ALA A 240 -5.49 -8.61 -18.98
N ARG A 241 -5.30 -7.33 -19.29
CA ARG A 241 -4.31 -6.86 -20.27
C ARG A 241 -2.88 -7.06 -19.74
N ARG A 242 -2.73 -6.98 -18.42
CA ARG A 242 -1.49 -7.18 -17.69
C ARG A 242 -1.81 -7.82 -16.34
N ALA A 243 -0.92 -8.68 -15.84
CA ALA A 243 -0.93 -9.17 -14.48
C ALA A 243 0.44 -8.86 -13.86
N ILE A 244 0.46 -8.17 -12.71
CA ILE A 244 1.66 -7.66 -12.05
C ILE A 244 1.64 -8.12 -10.59
N LEU A 245 2.80 -8.52 -10.07
CA LEU A 245 2.95 -8.85 -8.67
C LEU A 245 2.89 -7.59 -7.80
N ALA A 246 2.18 -7.62 -6.67
CA ALA A 246 2.17 -6.54 -5.69
C ALA A 246 3.36 -6.64 -4.74
N GLY A 247 4.25 -5.66 -4.73
CA GLY A 247 5.45 -5.67 -3.88
C GLY A 247 6.27 -6.96 -4.02
N SER A 248 6.65 -7.57 -2.91
CA SER A 248 7.30 -8.90 -2.89
C SER A 248 6.32 -10.08 -2.99
N GLY A 249 5.03 -9.82 -3.20
CA GLY A 249 3.95 -10.81 -3.26
C GLY A 249 3.25 -10.96 -1.89
N SER A 250 2.28 -11.83 -1.78
CA SER A 250 1.78 -12.89 -2.68
C SER A 250 0.60 -12.49 -3.60
N ALA A 251 0.16 -11.23 -3.59
CA ALA A 251 -0.96 -10.86 -4.44
C ALA A 251 -0.51 -10.52 -5.86
N TRP A 252 -1.33 -10.94 -6.82
CA TRP A 252 -1.25 -10.51 -8.21
C TRP A 252 -2.36 -9.52 -8.51
N VAL A 253 -2.04 -8.48 -9.27
CA VAL A 253 -2.95 -7.42 -9.69
C VAL A 253 -3.15 -7.51 -11.20
N GLY A 254 -4.36 -7.82 -11.61
CA GLY A 254 -4.77 -7.81 -13.02
C GLY A 254 -5.30 -6.44 -13.41
N LEU A 255 -4.79 -5.89 -14.52
CA LEU A 255 -5.24 -4.63 -15.12
C LEU A 255 -6.28 -4.94 -16.23
N PHE A 256 -7.40 -4.28 -16.19
CA PHE A 256 -8.50 -4.48 -17.16
C PHE A 256 -8.74 -3.22 -18.00
N GLN A 257 -9.38 -3.40 -19.15
CA GLN A 257 -9.70 -2.30 -20.04
C GLN A 257 -10.68 -1.31 -19.42
N ASN A 258 -11.62 -1.82 -18.64
CA ASN A 258 -12.64 -1.05 -17.94
C ASN A 258 -13.25 -1.86 -16.79
N ARG A 259 -14.07 -1.21 -15.97
CA ARG A 259 -14.72 -1.83 -14.81
C ARG A 259 -15.63 -3.01 -15.19
N ALA A 260 -16.30 -2.97 -16.33
CA ALA A 260 -17.21 -4.04 -16.75
C ALA A 260 -16.43 -5.35 -17.04
N SER A 261 -15.28 -5.26 -17.74
CA SER A 261 -14.42 -6.41 -17.99
C SER A 261 -13.81 -6.96 -16.71
N ALA A 262 -13.43 -6.10 -15.75
CA ALA A 262 -12.96 -6.52 -14.44
C ALA A 262 -14.05 -7.23 -13.62
N GLN A 263 -15.30 -6.74 -13.67
CA GLN A 263 -16.44 -7.38 -13.00
C GLN A 263 -16.77 -8.75 -13.59
N GLU A 264 -16.68 -8.90 -14.91
CA GLU A 264 -16.90 -10.20 -15.56
C GLU A 264 -15.80 -11.21 -15.14
N ALA A 265 -14.55 -10.79 -15.14
CA ALA A 265 -13.45 -11.60 -14.66
C ALA A 265 -13.65 -11.99 -13.18
N GLN A 266 -14.11 -11.06 -12.33
CA GLN A 266 -14.44 -11.34 -10.93
C GLN A 266 -15.49 -12.45 -10.80
N ARG A 267 -16.58 -12.40 -11.58
CA ARG A 267 -17.62 -13.45 -11.57
C ARG A 267 -17.04 -14.80 -11.97
N ARG A 268 -16.25 -14.85 -13.05
CA ARG A 268 -15.63 -16.09 -13.56
C ARG A 268 -14.70 -16.72 -12.53
N MET A 269 -13.94 -15.92 -11.78
CA MET A 269 -13.04 -16.39 -10.72
C MET A 269 -13.82 -16.87 -9.48
N ALA A 270 -14.88 -16.16 -9.09
CA ALA A 270 -15.73 -16.53 -7.98
C ALA A 270 -16.39 -17.90 -8.20
N HIS A 271 -16.84 -18.20 -9.43
CA HIS A 271 -17.37 -19.53 -9.78
C HIS A 271 -16.34 -20.66 -9.61
N ARG A 272 -15.04 -20.34 -9.62
CA ARG A 272 -13.94 -21.29 -9.34
C ARG A 272 -13.54 -21.33 -7.86
N GLY A 273 -14.27 -20.66 -6.98
CA GLY A 273 -13.97 -20.57 -5.55
C GLY A 273 -12.76 -19.70 -5.20
N ILE A 274 -12.33 -18.81 -6.12
CA ILE A 274 -11.17 -17.96 -5.91
C ILE A 274 -11.63 -16.60 -5.38
N ALA A 275 -11.14 -16.22 -4.21
CA ALA A 275 -11.40 -14.92 -3.63
C ALA A 275 -10.64 -13.83 -4.38
N VAL A 276 -11.38 -12.83 -4.87
CA VAL A 276 -10.82 -11.70 -5.61
C VAL A 276 -11.39 -10.38 -5.08
N VAL A 277 -10.58 -9.33 -5.14
CA VAL A 277 -10.99 -7.97 -4.75
C VAL A 277 -10.99 -7.08 -5.99
N LEU A 278 -12.18 -6.57 -6.35
CA LEU A 278 -12.33 -5.56 -7.38
C LEU A 278 -12.01 -4.18 -6.78
N THR A 279 -11.10 -3.45 -7.41
CA THR A 279 -10.69 -2.12 -6.97
C THR A 279 -10.33 -1.22 -8.17
N HIS A 280 -9.90 0.00 -7.91
CA HIS A 280 -9.37 0.94 -8.90
C HIS A 280 -8.30 1.82 -8.26
N THR A 281 -7.53 2.51 -9.09
CA THR A 281 -6.54 3.50 -8.62
C THR A 281 -7.21 4.78 -8.15
N LEU A 282 -6.57 5.49 -7.23
CA LEU A 282 -7.03 6.79 -6.73
C LEU A 282 -6.08 7.90 -7.18
N THR A 283 -6.65 9.04 -7.58
CA THR A 283 -5.90 10.28 -7.65
C THR A 283 -5.46 10.72 -6.25
N ARG A 284 -4.49 11.62 -6.14
CA ARG A 284 -4.08 12.18 -4.83
C ARG A 284 -5.24 12.90 -4.16
N LYS A 285 -6.04 13.61 -4.94
CA LYS A 285 -7.24 14.30 -4.44
C LYS A 285 -8.23 13.31 -3.83
N ASP A 286 -8.63 12.27 -4.60
CA ASP A 286 -9.59 11.25 -4.12
C ASP A 286 -9.05 10.49 -2.92
N TYR A 287 -7.73 10.17 -2.91
CA TYR A 287 -7.07 9.54 -1.78
C TYR A 287 -7.30 10.32 -0.48
N TRP A 288 -7.05 11.63 -0.48
CA TRP A 288 -7.22 12.45 0.70
C TRP A 288 -8.68 12.71 1.08
N GLU A 289 -9.55 12.91 0.10
CA GLU A 289 -11.00 13.06 0.33
C GLU A 289 -11.63 11.81 0.96
N LEU A 290 -11.10 10.62 0.63
CA LEU A 290 -11.58 9.36 1.16
C LEU A 290 -10.89 8.95 2.46
N THR A 291 -9.63 9.31 2.66
CA THR A 291 -8.84 8.99 3.87
C THR A 291 -9.36 9.72 5.08
N LEU A 292 -9.69 11.01 4.92
CA LEU A 292 -10.06 11.85 6.05
C LEU A 292 -11.53 11.68 6.45
N PRO A 293 -11.88 11.81 7.75
CA PRO A 293 -13.25 11.75 8.19
C PRO A 293 -14.05 12.87 7.52
N ARG A 294 -15.22 12.53 6.99
CA ARG A 294 -16.17 13.55 6.54
C ARG A 294 -16.59 14.37 7.76
N MET A 295 -16.36 15.67 7.72
CA MET A 295 -16.94 16.59 8.70
C MET A 295 -18.46 16.49 8.52
N GLU A 296 -19.17 15.93 9.49
CA GLU A 296 -20.62 16.11 9.56
C GLU A 296 -20.84 17.62 9.61
N LYS A 297 -21.53 18.18 8.61
CA LYS A 297 -21.98 19.55 8.68
C LYS A 297 -22.86 19.63 9.92
N GLU A 298 -22.41 20.36 10.93
CA GLU A 298 -23.30 20.76 12.03
C GLU A 298 -24.51 21.40 11.37
N THR A 299 -25.64 20.74 11.45
CA THR A 299 -26.93 21.33 11.09
C THR A 299 -27.12 22.47 12.06
N PRO A 300 -27.20 23.74 11.61
CA PRO A 300 -27.48 24.81 12.55
C PRO A 300 -28.85 24.58 13.15
N SER A 301 -28.86 24.45 14.49
CA SER A 301 -30.06 24.33 15.33
C SER A 301 -30.87 25.64 15.31
#